data_628cb4311110c3f8c5f8bd3210ca6fdb
#
_entry.id   628cb4311110c3f8c5f8bd3210ca6fdb
#
_cell.length_a   1.000
_cell.length_b   1.000
_cell.length_c   1.000
_cell.angle_alpha   90.00
_cell.angle_beta   90.00
_cell.angle_gamma   90.00
#
_symmetry.space_group_name_H-M   'P 1'
#
loop_
_entity.id
_entity.type
_entity.pdbx_description
1 polymer ?
#
loop_
_entity_poly.entity_id
_entity_poly.type
_entity_poly.pdbx_seq_one_letter_code
_entity_poly.pdbx_strand_id
1 'polypeptide(L)'
;MEFGQHFEKVYMIEKPNISDEKIIVALNKNYSIQASEIEFLPIGNDASAFAYRVKTKNQVPYFLKIKTGIANLAGLFVPRFLKDNGLEQVIAPLSTKTQELWVNIDEFAFILYPFITGNEAMQVGMTDAQWIKFGSVLRQIHVTELPSDISQNVKPETFVPKWSNIAKELQEQVNTQNFDDLYQKELAIFWKENNETIQTLVERTETIGTDLRQTDLEFVLCHADIHTANILLTQERDMFIVDWDDTLFAPKERDLMFVLAGDSIHTREEQMFFDGYGNVKINQLALAYYRYEWCVQEIGDFGKRVFLTKDSGESTKQHSLEGFIELFSQGDVIETALNTPFESEIRNHS
;
A
#
# COMPACT_ATOMS: atom_id res chain seq x y z
N MET A 1 -19.79 -8.41 -2.17
CA MET A 1 -18.78 -9.32 -1.60
C MET A 1 -17.67 -8.39 -1.16
N GLU A 2 -17.41 -8.32 0.14
CA GLU A 2 -16.30 -7.55 0.68
C GLU A 2 -15.01 -8.18 0.18
N PHE A 3 -14.10 -7.37 -0.38
CA PHE A 3 -12.71 -7.77 -0.55
C PHE A 3 -12.24 -8.30 0.80
N GLY A 4 -11.70 -9.52 0.81
CA GLY A 4 -11.49 -10.36 1.98
C GLY A 4 -11.16 -9.56 3.23
N GLN A 5 -11.81 -9.92 4.33
CA GLN A 5 -11.49 -9.37 5.64
C GLN A 5 -10.06 -9.81 6.00
N HIS A 6 -9.07 -9.12 5.44
CA HIS A 6 -7.72 -9.19 5.98
C HIS A 6 -7.80 -8.59 7.39
N PHE A 7 -8.04 -9.45 8.37
CA PHE A 7 -7.75 -9.08 9.74
C PHE A 7 -6.26 -8.77 9.79
N GLU A 8 -5.90 -7.51 9.88
CA GLU A 8 -4.55 -7.14 10.29
C GLU A 8 -4.27 -7.76 11.66
N LYS A 9 -3.74 -8.97 11.63
CA LYS A 9 -3.04 -9.50 12.80
C LYS A 9 -1.79 -8.66 12.95
N VAL A 10 -1.75 -7.88 14.02
CA VAL A 10 -0.64 -6.99 14.39
C VAL A 10 0.67 -7.74 14.23
N TYR A 11 1.47 -7.34 13.24
CA TYR A 11 2.86 -7.79 13.14
C TYR A 11 3.57 -7.37 14.42
N MET A 12 4.28 -8.27 15.07
CA MET A 12 5.23 -7.84 16.07
C MET A 12 6.49 -7.33 15.36
N ILE A 13 6.40 -6.13 14.78
CA ILE A 13 7.57 -5.41 14.30
C ILE A 13 8.46 -5.18 15.53
N GLU A 14 9.70 -5.64 15.46
CA GLU A 14 10.66 -5.40 16.53
C GLU A 14 11.00 -3.92 16.58
N LYS A 15 11.11 -3.37 17.80
CA LYS A 15 11.50 -1.97 18.00
C LYS A 15 12.89 -1.72 17.41
N PRO A 16 13.11 -0.62 16.66
CA PRO A 16 14.42 -0.31 16.11
C PRO A 16 15.45 -0.05 17.21
N ASN A 17 16.72 -0.29 16.91
CA ASN A 17 17.82 -0.08 17.87
C ASN A 17 18.14 1.42 18.04
N ILE A 18 17.18 2.17 18.57
CA ILE A 18 17.33 3.58 18.94
C ILE A 18 16.61 3.84 20.27
N SER A 19 17.25 4.57 21.19
CA SER A 19 16.63 4.83 22.50
C SER A 19 15.51 5.88 22.42
N ASP A 20 14.50 5.73 23.28
CA ASP A 20 13.37 6.65 23.37
C ASP A 20 13.81 8.08 23.69
N GLU A 21 14.83 8.25 24.56
CA GLU A 21 15.40 9.54 24.88
C GLU A 21 15.99 10.22 23.64
N LYS A 22 16.70 9.46 22.79
CA LYS A 22 17.29 9.99 21.56
C LYS A 22 16.22 10.44 20.58
N ILE A 23 15.13 9.67 20.45
CA ILE A 23 13.99 10.05 19.62
C ILE A 23 13.36 11.36 20.15
N ILE A 24 13.07 11.45 21.45
CA ILE A 24 12.48 12.64 22.07
C ILE A 24 13.37 13.88 21.90
N VAL A 25 14.67 13.74 22.10
CA VAL A 25 15.65 14.83 21.90
C VAL A 25 15.65 15.29 20.44
N ALA A 26 15.67 14.36 19.48
CA ALA A 26 15.66 14.66 18.07
C ALA A 26 14.37 15.40 17.65
N LEU A 27 13.21 14.95 18.12
CA LEU A 27 11.92 15.62 17.87
C LEU A 27 11.89 17.04 18.41
N ASN A 28 12.29 17.25 19.66
CA ASN A 28 12.32 18.56 20.31
C ASN A 28 13.31 19.54 19.65
N LYS A 29 14.43 19.01 19.14
CA LYS A 29 15.44 19.79 18.43
C LYS A 29 14.94 20.26 17.07
N ASN A 30 14.32 19.37 16.31
CA ASN A 30 14.06 19.58 14.87
C ASN A 30 12.63 20.03 14.56
N TYR A 31 11.64 19.67 15.37
CA TYR A 31 10.25 20.08 15.17
C TYR A 31 9.79 21.13 16.21
N SER A 32 8.76 21.89 15.88
CA SER A 32 8.18 22.90 16.78
C SER A 32 7.20 22.27 17.78
N ILE A 33 7.60 21.16 18.42
CA ILE A 33 6.80 20.43 19.41
C ILE A 33 7.59 20.28 20.72
N GLN A 34 6.90 19.89 21.79
CA GLN A 34 7.50 19.54 23.09
C GLN A 34 7.17 18.09 23.41
N ALA A 35 7.82 17.16 22.71
CA ALA A 35 7.68 15.72 22.95
C ALA A 35 8.12 15.39 24.38
N SER A 36 7.32 14.63 25.11
CA SER A 36 7.57 14.22 26.49
C SER A 36 7.63 12.71 26.67
N GLU A 37 6.91 11.96 25.84
CA GLU A 37 6.83 10.51 25.89
C GLU A 37 6.58 9.99 24.48
N ILE A 38 7.06 8.79 24.18
CA ILE A 38 6.74 8.07 22.95
C ILE A 38 6.27 6.65 23.27
N GLU A 39 5.36 6.15 22.48
CA GLU A 39 4.80 4.82 22.57
C GLU A 39 5.03 4.12 21.22
N PHE A 40 5.75 3.01 21.22
CA PHE A 40 5.94 2.21 20.02
C PHE A 40 4.61 1.56 19.63
N LEU A 41 4.25 1.69 18.35
CA LEU A 41 3.07 1.09 17.76
C LEU A 41 3.54 -0.05 16.85
N PRO A 42 3.29 -1.32 17.18
CA PRO A 42 3.69 -2.46 16.36
C PRO A 42 2.71 -2.66 15.19
N ILE A 43 2.56 -1.63 14.33
CA ILE A 43 1.62 -1.58 13.20
C ILE A 43 2.37 -1.36 11.89
N GLY A 44 1.75 -1.79 10.78
CA GLY A 44 2.27 -1.66 9.41
C GLY A 44 3.00 -2.90 8.92
N ASN A 45 3.14 -3.00 7.61
CA ASN A 45 3.70 -4.16 6.91
C ASN A 45 5.13 -3.94 6.37
N ASP A 46 5.66 -2.70 6.47
CA ASP A 46 7.00 -2.34 6.01
C ASP A 46 8.04 -2.63 7.12
N ALA A 47 8.82 -3.70 6.95
CA ALA A 47 9.90 -4.06 7.89
C ALA A 47 11.00 -2.98 8.02
N SER A 48 11.04 -1.99 7.14
CA SER A 48 11.98 -0.86 7.17
C SER A 48 11.39 0.37 7.85
N ALA A 49 10.14 0.32 8.33
CA ALA A 49 9.42 1.43 8.94
C ALA A 49 8.92 1.08 10.34
N PHE A 50 9.02 2.02 11.26
CA PHE A 50 8.63 1.87 12.66
C PHE A 50 7.70 3.02 13.04
N ALA A 51 6.56 2.69 13.62
CA ALA A 51 5.53 3.65 13.99
C ALA A 51 5.56 3.96 15.49
N TYR A 52 5.40 5.23 15.84
CA TYR A 52 5.30 5.69 17.22
C TYR A 52 4.18 6.71 17.40
N ARG A 53 3.50 6.62 18.51
CA ARG A 53 2.69 7.71 19.03
C ARG A 53 3.57 8.63 19.89
N VAL A 54 3.60 9.90 19.56
CA VAL A 54 4.33 10.93 20.32
C VAL A 54 3.36 11.70 21.19
N LYS A 55 3.57 11.70 22.49
CA LYS A 55 2.85 12.55 23.45
C LYS A 55 3.64 13.82 23.70
N THR A 56 2.94 14.93 23.80
CA THR A 56 3.55 16.25 24.05
C THR A 56 3.05 16.87 25.34
N LYS A 57 3.79 17.84 25.86
CA LYS A 57 3.41 18.57 27.11
C LYS A 57 2.06 19.29 26.99
N ASN A 58 1.69 19.75 25.79
CA ASN A 58 0.38 20.36 25.51
C ASN A 58 -0.71 19.35 25.15
N GLN A 59 -0.45 18.06 25.33
CA GLN A 59 -1.37 16.93 25.08
C GLN A 59 -1.85 16.77 23.63
N VAL A 60 -1.21 17.42 22.67
CA VAL A 60 -1.45 17.17 21.24
C VAL A 60 -0.62 15.96 20.83
N PRO A 61 -1.25 14.85 20.37
CA PRO A 61 -0.51 13.70 19.92
C PRO A 61 -0.02 13.88 18.48
N TYR A 62 1.12 13.22 18.17
CA TYR A 62 1.64 13.12 16.82
C TYR A 62 1.95 11.66 16.47
N PHE A 63 1.98 11.37 15.17
CA PHE A 63 2.43 10.10 14.63
C PHE A 63 3.84 10.28 14.07
N LEU A 64 4.79 9.48 14.54
CA LEU A 64 6.15 9.48 14.05
C LEU A 64 6.39 8.18 13.27
N LYS A 65 6.76 8.30 12.00
CA LYS A 65 7.26 7.20 11.16
C LYS A 65 8.79 7.31 11.12
N ILE A 66 9.47 6.28 11.58
CA ILE A 66 10.93 6.16 11.50
C ILE A 66 11.24 5.13 10.42
N LYS A 67 12.05 5.50 9.42
CA LYS A 67 12.41 4.62 8.30
C LYS A 67 13.94 4.47 8.19
N THR A 68 14.40 3.31 7.72
CA THR A 68 15.83 3.07 7.41
C THR A 68 16.27 3.73 6.10
N GLY A 69 15.53 4.73 5.62
CA GLY A 69 15.74 5.49 4.41
C GLY A 69 14.41 5.91 3.81
N ILE A 70 14.46 6.84 2.85
CA ILE A 70 13.29 7.28 2.11
C ILE A 70 13.43 6.80 0.67
N ALA A 71 12.69 5.76 0.33
CA ALA A 71 12.75 5.14 -1.00
C ALA A 71 12.00 5.98 -2.07
N ASN A 72 10.94 6.68 -1.64
CA ASN A 72 10.09 7.49 -2.51
C ASN A 72 9.83 8.88 -1.89
N LEU A 73 10.45 9.90 -2.44
CA LEU A 73 10.23 11.29 -2.01
C LEU A 73 8.84 11.81 -2.35
N ALA A 74 8.19 11.26 -3.39
CA ALA A 74 6.82 11.62 -3.75
C ALA A 74 5.86 11.41 -2.56
N GLY A 75 6.04 10.34 -1.78
CA GLY A 75 5.23 10.05 -0.58
C GLY A 75 5.31 11.11 0.53
N LEU A 76 6.24 12.05 0.43
CA LEU A 76 6.35 13.20 1.34
C LEU A 76 5.88 14.50 0.68
N PHE A 77 6.36 14.79 -0.52
CA PHE A 77 6.07 16.07 -1.19
C PHE A 77 4.64 16.15 -1.71
N VAL A 78 4.11 15.05 -2.26
CA VAL A 78 2.76 15.04 -2.82
C VAL A 78 1.68 15.26 -1.76
N PRO A 79 1.60 14.49 -0.66
CA PRO A 79 0.59 14.74 0.36
C PRO A 79 0.75 16.13 1.01
N ARG A 80 1.98 16.64 1.16
CA ARG A 80 2.20 18.00 1.65
C ARG A 80 1.63 19.03 0.69
N PHE A 81 1.90 18.91 -0.60
CA PHE A 81 1.34 19.79 -1.62
C PHE A 81 -0.20 19.74 -1.67
N LEU A 82 -0.78 18.55 -1.69
CA LEU A 82 -2.24 18.37 -1.70
C LEU A 82 -2.89 19.03 -0.48
N LYS A 83 -2.31 18.83 0.71
CA LYS A 83 -2.79 19.42 1.95
C LYS A 83 -2.72 20.95 1.92
N ASP A 84 -1.61 21.52 1.45
CA ASP A 84 -1.39 22.96 1.36
C ASP A 84 -2.33 23.62 0.32
N ASN A 85 -2.82 22.86 -0.66
CA ASN A 85 -3.78 23.28 -1.65
C ASN A 85 -5.24 22.95 -1.27
N GLY A 86 -5.52 22.67 0.01
CA GLY A 86 -6.86 22.59 0.56
C GLY A 86 -7.51 21.21 0.51
N LEU A 87 -6.77 20.15 0.19
CA LEU A 87 -7.29 18.77 0.25
C LEU A 87 -7.19 18.26 1.70
N GLU A 88 -8.16 18.66 2.51
CA GLU A 88 -8.16 18.44 3.97
C GLU A 88 -8.11 16.96 4.38
N GLN A 89 -8.57 16.06 3.53
CA GLN A 89 -8.60 14.63 3.77
C GLN A 89 -7.21 13.95 3.66
N VAL A 90 -6.21 14.67 3.17
CA VAL A 90 -4.84 14.15 3.07
C VAL A 90 -4.09 14.38 4.36
N ILE A 91 -3.50 13.35 4.91
CA ILE A 91 -2.54 13.46 6.02
C ILE A 91 -1.15 13.62 5.44
N ALA A 92 -0.53 14.75 5.77
CA ALA A 92 0.77 15.15 5.23
C ALA A 92 1.82 15.25 6.33
N PRO A 93 3.12 15.04 6.02
CA PRO A 93 4.20 15.24 6.97
C PRO A 93 4.26 16.70 7.44
N LEU A 94 4.62 16.90 8.70
CA LEU A 94 4.86 18.22 9.29
C LEU A 94 6.27 18.70 8.96
N SER A 95 6.39 19.98 8.66
CA SER A 95 7.70 20.58 8.41
C SER A 95 8.54 20.68 9.70
N THR A 96 9.83 20.43 9.57
CA THR A 96 10.83 20.74 10.59
C THR A 96 10.99 22.26 10.77
N LYS A 97 11.76 22.69 11.75
CA LYS A 97 12.13 24.11 11.93
C LYS A 97 12.92 24.69 10.77
N THR A 98 13.55 23.83 9.97
CA THR A 98 14.29 24.20 8.73
C THR A 98 13.47 24.03 7.45
N GLN A 99 12.15 23.79 7.60
CA GLN A 99 11.19 23.60 6.48
C GLN A 99 11.39 22.31 5.66
N GLU A 100 12.15 21.35 6.19
CA GLU A 100 12.27 20.02 5.61
C GLU A 100 11.11 19.13 6.07
N LEU A 101 10.74 18.09 5.31
CA LEU A 101 9.65 17.17 5.67
C LEU A 101 10.10 15.99 6.52
N TRP A 102 11.41 15.80 6.68
CA TRP A 102 12.02 14.79 7.54
C TRP A 102 13.33 15.26 8.12
N VAL A 103 13.88 14.50 9.06
CA VAL A 103 15.24 14.70 9.57
C VAL A 103 15.95 13.36 9.67
N ASN A 104 17.22 13.33 9.25
CA ASN A 104 18.06 12.14 9.41
C ASN A 104 18.73 12.14 10.79
N ILE A 105 18.57 11.05 11.51
CA ILE A 105 19.16 10.79 12.82
C ILE A 105 19.86 9.43 12.74
N ASP A 106 21.18 9.41 12.72
CA ASP A 106 22.01 8.24 12.41
C ASP A 106 21.58 7.64 11.04
N GLU A 107 21.24 6.34 11.01
CA GLU A 107 20.76 5.62 9.82
C GLU A 107 19.25 5.80 9.54
N PHE A 108 18.52 6.51 10.41
CA PHE A 108 17.06 6.64 10.32
C PHE A 108 16.60 7.99 9.79
N ALA A 109 15.55 7.98 9.00
CA ALA A 109 14.77 9.15 8.62
C ALA A 109 13.53 9.26 9.53
N PHE A 110 13.35 10.40 10.21
CA PHE A 110 12.22 10.69 11.08
C PHE A 110 11.24 11.57 10.35
N ILE A 111 10.00 11.13 10.22
CA ILE A 111 8.91 11.84 9.55
C ILE A 111 7.78 11.98 10.56
N LEU A 112 7.38 13.22 10.84
CA LEU A 112 6.34 13.51 11.83
C LEU A 112 5.03 13.89 11.14
N TYR A 113 3.93 13.30 11.57
CA TYR A 113 2.58 13.57 11.07
C TYR A 113 1.63 13.97 12.20
N PRO A 114 0.50 14.63 11.93
CA PRO A 114 -0.61 14.70 12.87
C PRO A 114 -1.06 13.29 13.24
N PHE A 115 -1.40 13.06 14.51
CA PHE A 115 -1.99 11.79 14.93
C PHE A 115 -3.51 11.84 14.74
N ILE A 116 -4.04 10.94 13.95
CA ILE A 116 -5.49 10.83 13.75
C ILE A 116 -6.02 9.76 14.70
N THR A 117 -6.94 10.15 15.58
CA THR A 117 -7.67 9.21 16.42
C THR A 117 -8.88 8.72 15.65
N GLY A 118 -8.83 7.49 15.17
CA GLY A 118 -9.87 6.88 14.34
C GLY A 118 -9.62 5.40 14.17
N ASN A 119 -10.50 4.76 13.40
CA ASN A 119 -10.36 3.37 13.00
C ASN A 119 -10.19 3.29 11.48
N GLU A 120 -9.56 2.25 10.99
CA GLU A 120 -9.49 1.97 9.58
C GLU A 120 -10.88 1.70 9.00
N ALA A 121 -11.16 2.25 7.82
CA ALA A 121 -12.43 2.03 7.14
C ALA A 121 -12.64 0.54 6.84
N MET A 122 -11.58 -0.24 6.63
CA MET A 122 -11.65 -1.69 6.48
C MET A 122 -12.29 -2.38 7.68
N GLN A 123 -12.02 -1.91 8.90
CA GLN A 123 -12.50 -2.54 10.14
C GLN A 123 -13.95 -2.14 10.49
N VAL A 124 -14.35 -0.91 10.17
CA VAL A 124 -15.63 -0.34 10.64
C VAL A 124 -16.63 -0.09 9.52
N GLY A 125 -16.23 -0.26 8.26
CA GLY A 125 -17.04 0.06 7.09
C GLY A 125 -17.23 1.56 6.88
N MET A 126 -17.68 1.93 5.67
CA MET A 126 -17.95 3.30 5.28
C MET A 126 -19.45 3.51 5.01
N THR A 127 -19.95 4.67 5.39
CA THR A 127 -21.30 5.11 5.01
C THR A 127 -21.34 5.55 3.54
N ASP A 128 -22.54 5.61 2.94
CA ASP A 128 -22.71 6.13 1.57
C ASP A 128 -22.07 7.51 1.38
N ALA A 129 -22.26 8.40 2.36
CA ALA A 129 -21.66 9.75 2.31
C ALA A 129 -20.13 9.73 2.33
N GLN A 130 -19.51 8.78 3.04
CA GLN A 130 -18.06 8.60 3.07
C GLN A 130 -17.56 8.01 1.75
N TRP A 131 -18.27 7.05 1.15
CA TRP A 131 -17.95 6.54 -0.18
C TRP A 131 -18.02 7.63 -1.25
N ILE A 132 -19.08 8.47 -1.26
CA ILE A 132 -19.18 9.62 -2.16
C ILE A 132 -18.03 10.61 -1.92
N LYS A 133 -17.71 10.90 -0.66
CA LYS A 133 -16.58 11.79 -0.31
C LYS A 133 -15.25 11.21 -0.77
N PHE A 134 -15.03 9.90 -0.58
CA PHE A 134 -13.83 9.21 -1.04
C PHE A 134 -13.65 9.32 -2.56
N GLY A 135 -14.71 9.02 -3.32
CA GLY A 135 -14.69 9.19 -4.77
C GLY A 135 -14.34 10.63 -5.19
N SER A 136 -14.96 11.62 -4.55
CA SER A 136 -14.67 13.03 -4.84
C SER A 136 -13.23 13.43 -4.52
N VAL A 137 -12.67 12.95 -3.41
CA VAL A 137 -11.28 13.21 -3.02
C VAL A 137 -10.31 12.54 -3.98
N LEU A 138 -10.54 11.26 -4.32
CA LEU A 138 -9.68 10.55 -5.26
C LEU A 138 -9.72 11.20 -6.66
N ARG A 139 -10.88 11.67 -7.09
CA ARG A 139 -10.98 12.45 -8.33
C ARG A 139 -10.13 13.71 -8.29
N GLN A 140 -10.14 14.44 -7.17
CA GLN A 140 -9.32 15.65 -7.01
C GLN A 140 -7.83 15.30 -7.07
N ILE A 141 -7.38 14.19 -6.46
CA ILE A 141 -6.00 13.72 -6.54
C ILE A 141 -5.64 13.44 -8.00
N HIS A 142 -6.44 12.67 -8.72
CA HIS A 142 -6.16 12.25 -10.11
C HIS A 142 -6.11 13.42 -11.11
N VAL A 143 -6.86 14.51 -10.87
CA VAL A 143 -6.83 15.69 -11.76
C VAL A 143 -5.86 16.77 -11.30
N THR A 144 -5.14 16.54 -10.21
CA THR A 144 -4.18 17.53 -9.70
C THR A 144 -2.94 17.61 -10.59
N GLU A 145 -2.64 18.79 -11.06
CA GLU A 145 -1.38 19.09 -11.74
C GLU A 145 -0.32 19.49 -10.70
N LEU A 146 0.77 18.74 -10.67
CA LEU A 146 1.88 19.02 -9.77
C LEU A 146 2.85 20.02 -10.39
N PRO A 147 3.37 21.00 -9.64
CA PRO A 147 4.44 21.87 -10.09
C PRO A 147 5.71 21.04 -10.37
N SER A 148 6.57 21.53 -11.25
CA SER A 148 7.71 20.78 -11.78
C SER A 148 8.72 20.33 -10.72
N ASP A 149 8.92 21.11 -9.68
CA ASP A 149 9.80 20.80 -8.54
C ASP A 149 9.30 19.61 -7.69
N ILE A 150 8.00 19.35 -7.71
CA ILE A 150 7.38 18.18 -7.06
C ILE A 150 7.27 17.02 -8.05
N SER A 151 6.74 17.27 -9.24
CA SER A 151 6.48 16.23 -10.24
C SER A 151 7.73 15.44 -10.65
N GLN A 152 8.91 16.06 -10.67
CA GLN A 152 10.18 15.38 -10.94
C GLN A 152 10.54 14.28 -9.94
N ASN A 153 9.92 14.29 -8.74
CA ASN A 153 10.12 13.26 -7.72
C ASN A 153 9.09 12.12 -7.83
N VAL A 154 8.06 12.29 -8.65
CA VAL A 154 7.01 11.29 -8.85
C VAL A 154 7.41 10.41 -10.03
N LYS A 155 7.69 9.14 -9.78
CA LYS A 155 8.07 8.18 -10.82
C LYS A 155 6.85 7.82 -11.67
N PRO A 156 6.99 7.65 -12.98
CA PRO A 156 5.94 7.05 -13.79
C PRO A 156 5.92 5.53 -13.63
N GLU A 157 4.75 4.93 -13.80
CA GLU A 157 4.60 3.49 -13.98
C GLU A 157 5.37 3.04 -15.24
N THR A 158 6.00 1.88 -15.13
CA THR A 158 6.80 1.32 -16.22
C THR A 158 6.23 0.03 -16.80
N PHE A 159 5.23 -0.55 -16.16
CA PHE A 159 4.66 -1.87 -16.46
C PHE A 159 5.73 -2.99 -16.55
N VAL A 160 6.81 -2.84 -15.79
CA VAL A 160 7.84 -3.87 -15.62
C VAL A 160 7.56 -4.57 -14.29
N PRO A 161 7.04 -5.79 -14.29
CA PRO A 161 6.60 -6.46 -13.08
C PRO A 161 7.81 -6.88 -12.23
N LYS A 162 8.19 -6.04 -11.31
CA LYS A 162 9.32 -6.21 -10.38
C LYS A 162 9.20 -7.51 -9.56
N TRP A 163 7.99 -7.80 -9.09
CA TRP A 163 7.72 -8.94 -8.23
C TRP A 163 7.70 -10.28 -8.97
N SER A 164 7.49 -10.30 -10.29
CA SER A 164 7.62 -11.50 -11.12
C SER A 164 8.99 -12.17 -11.01
N ASN A 165 10.07 -11.37 -10.97
CA ASN A 165 11.42 -11.92 -10.81
C ASN A 165 11.61 -12.55 -9.43
N ILE A 166 11.06 -11.91 -8.37
CA ILE A 166 11.11 -12.45 -7.01
C ILE A 166 10.31 -13.74 -6.93
N ALA A 167 9.10 -13.79 -7.48
CA ALA A 167 8.29 -15.01 -7.51
C ALA A 167 8.99 -16.17 -8.25
N LYS A 168 9.67 -15.88 -9.36
CA LYS A 168 10.46 -16.88 -10.11
C LYS A 168 11.69 -17.37 -9.30
N GLU A 169 12.37 -16.48 -8.60
CA GLU A 169 13.49 -16.84 -7.72
C GLU A 169 13.02 -17.76 -6.58
N LEU A 170 11.89 -17.41 -5.95
CA LEU A 170 11.29 -18.23 -4.90
C LEU A 170 10.85 -19.61 -5.44
N GLN A 171 10.26 -19.65 -6.64
CA GLN A 171 9.90 -20.89 -7.32
C GLN A 171 11.12 -21.80 -7.53
N GLU A 172 12.25 -21.25 -7.95
CA GLU A 172 13.49 -22.02 -8.12
C GLU A 172 13.98 -22.58 -6.77
N GLN A 173 13.93 -21.78 -5.71
CA GLN A 173 14.30 -22.25 -4.37
C GLN A 173 13.37 -23.37 -3.90
N VAL A 174 12.07 -23.24 -4.05
CA VAL A 174 11.07 -24.26 -3.70
C VAL A 174 11.31 -25.58 -4.44
N ASN A 175 11.80 -25.50 -5.69
CA ASN A 175 12.09 -26.70 -6.50
C ASN A 175 13.41 -27.37 -6.17
N THR A 176 14.41 -26.61 -5.70
CA THR A 176 15.81 -27.09 -5.60
C THR A 176 16.32 -27.26 -4.17
N GLN A 177 15.70 -26.58 -3.20
CA GLN A 177 16.17 -26.59 -1.82
C GLN A 177 15.38 -27.54 -0.92
N ASN A 178 16.04 -28.04 0.10
CA ASN A 178 15.40 -28.67 1.25
C ASN A 178 15.37 -27.66 2.38
N PHE A 179 14.23 -27.48 2.97
CA PHE A 179 14.04 -26.55 4.07
C PHE A 179 14.04 -27.31 5.41
N ASP A 180 14.69 -26.77 6.45
CA ASP A 180 14.68 -27.32 7.80
C ASP A 180 13.64 -26.62 8.69
N ASP A 181 13.39 -25.33 8.46
CA ASP A 181 12.40 -24.51 9.14
C ASP A 181 10.98 -25.00 8.84
N LEU A 182 10.11 -25.05 9.85
CA LEU A 182 8.74 -25.56 9.73
C LEU A 182 7.91 -24.73 8.74
N TYR A 183 7.95 -23.40 8.89
CA TYR A 183 7.14 -22.49 8.05
C TYR A 183 7.60 -22.51 6.59
N GLN A 184 8.92 -22.62 6.36
CA GLN A 184 9.44 -22.77 5.01
C GLN A 184 9.01 -24.10 4.37
N LYS A 185 8.97 -25.20 5.15
CA LYS A 185 8.46 -26.50 4.66
C LYS A 185 7.02 -26.43 4.26
N GLU A 186 6.18 -25.87 5.13
CA GLU A 186 4.74 -25.75 4.89
C GLU A 186 4.47 -24.85 3.67
N LEU A 187 5.13 -23.70 3.59
CA LEU A 187 4.98 -22.82 2.43
C LEU A 187 5.46 -23.49 1.15
N ALA A 188 6.58 -24.24 1.17
CA ALA A 188 7.07 -24.93 0.00
C ALA A 188 6.13 -26.03 -0.50
N ILE A 189 5.43 -26.72 0.41
CA ILE A 189 4.40 -27.70 0.04
C ILE A 189 3.22 -26.98 -0.61
N PHE A 190 2.67 -25.96 0.05
CA PHE A 190 1.53 -25.20 -0.47
C PHE A 190 1.84 -24.52 -1.82
N TRP A 191 3.05 -23.97 -1.97
CA TRP A 191 3.52 -23.39 -3.23
C TRP A 191 3.51 -24.40 -4.37
N LYS A 192 4.02 -25.64 -4.11
CA LYS A 192 4.04 -26.71 -5.13
C LYS A 192 2.63 -27.15 -5.53
N GLU A 193 1.70 -27.20 -4.58
CA GLU A 193 0.29 -27.54 -4.86
C GLU A 193 -0.40 -26.48 -5.70
N ASN A 194 0.00 -25.22 -5.58
CA ASN A 194 -0.58 -24.07 -6.30
C ASN A 194 0.33 -23.54 -7.42
N ASN A 195 1.35 -24.30 -7.80
CA ASN A 195 2.37 -23.86 -8.74
C ASN A 195 1.81 -23.40 -10.09
N GLU A 196 0.83 -24.09 -10.65
CA GLU A 196 0.21 -23.73 -11.93
C GLU A 196 -0.48 -22.36 -11.86
N THR A 197 -1.20 -22.09 -10.77
CA THR A 197 -1.84 -20.79 -10.53
C THR A 197 -0.80 -19.67 -10.40
N ILE A 198 0.25 -19.88 -9.61
CA ILE A 198 1.33 -18.90 -9.42
C ILE A 198 2.03 -18.59 -10.75
N GLN A 199 2.35 -19.60 -11.54
CA GLN A 199 2.95 -19.41 -12.87
C GLN A 199 2.02 -18.64 -13.81
N THR A 200 0.73 -18.98 -13.82
CA THR A 200 -0.28 -18.27 -14.62
C THR A 200 -0.34 -16.78 -14.25
N LEU A 201 -0.34 -16.46 -12.96
CA LEU A 201 -0.35 -15.07 -12.50
C LEU A 201 0.89 -14.31 -12.97
N VAL A 202 2.08 -14.90 -12.82
CA VAL A 202 3.34 -14.29 -13.26
C VAL A 202 3.35 -14.08 -14.78
N GLU A 203 3.01 -15.10 -15.57
CA GLU A 203 3.02 -15.03 -17.04
C GLU A 203 2.01 -14.00 -17.56
N ARG A 204 0.82 -13.95 -17.00
CA ARG A 204 -0.21 -12.96 -17.37
C ARG A 204 0.23 -11.55 -17.03
N THR A 205 0.79 -11.32 -15.83
CA THR A 205 1.34 -10.02 -15.45
C THR A 205 2.40 -9.51 -16.42
N GLU A 206 3.34 -10.38 -16.82
CA GLU A 206 4.40 -10.04 -17.78
C GLU A 206 3.85 -9.76 -19.18
N THR A 207 2.89 -10.57 -19.63
CA THR A 207 2.25 -10.41 -20.94
C THR A 207 1.49 -9.11 -21.02
N ILE A 208 0.58 -8.86 -20.07
CA ILE A 208 -0.21 -7.64 -20.03
C ILE A 208 0.69 -6.40 -19.87
N GLY A 209 1.72 -6.47 -19.00
CA GLY A 209 2.68 -5.40 -18.86
C GLY A 209 3.43 -5.08 -20.16
N THR A 210 3.71 -6.09 -20.99
CA THR A 210 4.33 -5.91 -22.32
C THR A 210 3.38 -5.20 -23.29
N ASP A 211 2.11 -5.56 -23.30
CA ASP A 211 1.09 -4.94 -24.15
C ASP A 211 0.84 -3.47 -23.72
N LEU A 212 0.77 -3.20 -22.43
CA LEU A 212 0.56 -1.84 -21.90
C LEU A 212 1.72 -0.89 -22.23
N ARG A 213 2.97 -1.37 -22.25
CA ARG A 213 4.12 -0.57 -22.70
C ARG A 213 4.05 -0.10 -24.15
N GLN A 214 3.22 -0.73 -24.95
CA GLN A 214 2.99 -0.38 -26.37
C GLN A 214 1.71 0.45 -26.56
N THR A 215 0.98 0.73 -25.49
CA THR A 215 -0.30 1.41 -25.53
C THR A 215 -0.11 2.86 -25.05
N ASP A 216 -0.73 3.81 -25.72
CA ASP A 216 -0.79 5.20 -25.27
C ASP A 216 -1.85 5.32 -24.17
N LEU A 217 -1.38 5.56 -22.93
CA LEU A 217 -2.21 5.62 -21.74
C LEU A 217 -2.13 6.99 -21.08
N GLU A 218 -3.25 7.49 -20.65
CA GLU A 218 -3.29 8.67 -19.77
C GLU A 218 -2.80 8.30 -18.38
N PHE A 219 -1.76 8.99 -17.90
CA PHE A 219 -1.24 8.86 -16.55
C PHE A 219 -1.77 10.00 -15.69
N VAL A 220 -2.20 9.66 -14.49
CA VAL A 220 -2.66 10.59 -13.46
C VAL A 220 -1.80 10.41 -12.21
N LEU A 221 -1.91 11.36 -11.28
CA LEU A 221 -1.31 11.21 -9.97
C LEU A 221 -2.09 10.15 -9.18
N CYS A 222 -1.46 9.03 -8.82
CA CYS A 222 -2.05 7.96 -8.04
C CYS A 222 -1.44 7.87 -6.64
N HIS A 223 -2.26 7.53 -5.67
CA HIS A 223 -1.82 7.10 -4.34
C HIS A 223 -1.10 5.75 -4.42
N ALA A 224 -1.63 4.87 -5.26
CA ALA A 224 -1.15 3.54 -5.63
C ALA A 224 -1.31 2.44 -4.57
N ASP A 225 -1.80 2.78 -3.38
CA ASP A 225 -2.11 1.84 -2.29
C ASP A 225 -3.34 2.31 -1.49
N ILE A 226 -4.41 2.72 -2.20
CA ILE A 226 -5.56 3.42 -1.59
C ILE A 226 -6.68 2.47 -1.15
N HIS A 227 -6.34 1.32 -0.62
CA HIS A 227 -7.32 0.41 -0.02
C HIS A 227 -7.90 0.98 1.30
N THR A 228 -9.01 0.38 1.76
CA THR A 228 -9.77 0.92 2.91
C THR A 228 -9.04 0.86 4.25
N ALA A 229 -7.95 0.08 4.39
CA ALA A 229 -7.08 0.14 5.57
C ALA A 229 -6.24 1.44 5.61
N ASN A 230 -5.95 2.07 4.45
CA ASN A 230 -5.28 3.36 4.35
C ASN A 230 -6.26 4.56 4.43
N ILE A 231 -7.49 4.32 4.84
CA ILE A 231 -8.52 5.33 5.11
C ILE A 231 -8.89 5.29 6.59
N LEU A 232 -8.59 6.37 7.32
CA LEU A 232 -8.94 6.51 8.74
C LEU A 232 -10.26 7.27 8.89
N LEU A 233 -11.16 6.73 9.70
CA LEU A 233 -12.46 7.34 10.03
C LEU A 233 -12.46 7.76 11.50
N THR A 234 -12.73 9.06 11.78
CA THR A 234 -12.85 9.57 13.14
C THR A 234 -14.23 9.32 13.72
N GLN A 235 -14.41 9.59 15.02
CA GLN A 235 -15.71 9.53 15.69
C GLN A 235 -16.70 10.58 15.13
N GLU A 236 -16.18 11.71 14.67
CA GLU A 236 -16.95 12.79 14.01
C GLU A 236 -17.33 12.44 12.56
N ARG A 237 -16.92 11.26 12.10
CA ARG A 237 -17.12 10.75 10.73
C ARG A 237 -16.29 11.44 9.66
N ASP A 238 -15.25 12.17 10.06
CA ASP A 238 -14.25 12.66 9.11
C ASP A 238 -13.43 11.51 8.55
N MET A 239 -13.02 11.65 7.29
CA MET A 239 -12.23 10.67 6.56
C MET A 239 -10.86 11.25 6.25
N PHE A 240 -9.81 10.45 6.46
CA PHE A 240 -8.44 10.83 6.17
C PHE A 240 -7.71 9.72 5.40
N ILE A 241 -6.93 10.10 4.39
CA ILE A 241 -6.09 9.21 3.59
C ILE A 241 -4.66 9.29 4.12
N VAL A 242 -4.09 8.12 4.39
CA VAL A 242 -2.74 7.96 4.96
C VAL A 242 -1.90 7.05 4.06
N ASP A 243 -0.62 6.95 4.37
CA ASP A 243 0.37 6.05 3.74
C ASP A 243 0.58 6.26 2.23
N TRP A 244 1.23 7.35 1.89
CA TRP A 244 1.52 7.80 0.53
C TRP A 244 2.83 7.25 -0.04
N ASP A 245 3.43 6.24 0.57
CA ASP A 245 4.78 5.77 0.22
C ASP A 245 4.89 5.24 -1.23
N ASP A 246 3.80 4.76 -1.83
CA ASP A 246 3.78 4.19 -3.17
C ASP A 246 3.35 5.17 -4.28
N THR A 247 3.14 6.44 -3.93
CA THR A 247 2.72 7.49 -4.87
C THR A 247 3.53 7.51 -6.16
N LEU A 248 2.84 7.45 -7.30
CA LEU A 248 3.44 7.49 -8.63
C LEU A 248 2.48 8.10 -9.68
N PHE A 249 2.98 8.36 -10.89
CA PHE A 249 2.12 8.60 -12.04
C PHE A 249 1.78 7.28 -12.73
N ALA A 250 0.49 6.99 -12.87
CA ALA A 250 -0.01 5.74 -13.46
C ALA A 250 -1.40 5.96 -14.12
N PRO A 251 -1.90 5.02 -14.91
CA PRO A 251 -3.32 4.96 -15.21
C PRO A 251 -4.16 4.92 -13.93
N LYS A 252 -5.28 5.64 -13.92
CA LYS A 252 -6.19 5.72 -12.77
C LYS A 252 -6.67 4.36 -12.23
N GLU A 253 -6.60 3.34 -13.05
CA GLU A 253 -6.94 1.96 -12.70
C GLU A 253 -6.04 1.40 -11.58
N ARG A 254 -4.84 1.98 -11.38
CA ARG A 254 -3.97 1.65 -10.25
C ARG A 254 -4.65 1.87 -8.90
N ASP A 255 -5.40 2.95 -8.78
CA ASP A 255 -6.15 3.27 -7.56
C ASP A 255 -7.56 2.66 -7.61
N LEU A 256 -8.22 2.68 -8.77
CA LEU A 256 -9.59 2.20 -8.92
C LEU A 256 -9.73 0.69 -8.71
N MET A 257 -8.65 -0.10 -8.86
CA MET A 257 -8.69 -1.54 -8.61
C MET A 257 -9.13 -1.90 -7.18
N PHE A 258 -8.88 -1.02 -6.20
CA PHE A 258 -9.26 -1.22 -4.80
C PHE A 258 -10.75 -0.94 -4.51
N VAL A 259 -11.44 -0.33 -5.46
CA VAL A 259 -12.88 -0.02 -5.36
C VAL A 259 -13.71 -0.96 -6.22
N LEU A 260 -13.21 -1.30 -7.41
CA LEU A 260 -13.93 -2.15 -8.36
C LEU A 260 -13.84 -3.62 -7.94
N ALA A 261 -14.97 -4.23 -7.56
CA ALA A 261 -15.05 -5.66 -7.24
C ALA A 261 -15.05 -6.56 -8.51
N GLY A 262 -15.39 -5.99 -9.67
CA GLY A 262 -15.48 -6.69 -10.95
C GLY A 262 -14.97 -5.84 -12.12
N ASP A 263 -15.38 -6.18 -13.32
CA ASP A 263 -15.06 -5.44 -14.55
C ASP A 263 -16.00 -4.25 -14.80
N SER A 264 -17.07 -4.14 -14.02
CA SER A 264 -18.06 -3.07 -14.07
C SER A 264 -18.62 -2.77 -12.67
N ILE A 265 -19.32 -1.64 -12.52
CA ILE A 265 -19.89 -1.19 -11.25
C ILE A 265 -21.09 -2.09 -10.88
N HIS A 266 -20.97 -2.85 -9.80
CA HIS A 266 -21.98 -3.82 -9.37
C HIS A 266 -22.43 -3.67 -7.91
N THR A 267 -21.61 -3.13 -7.02
CA THR A 267 -21.95 -2.99 -5.62
C THR A 267 -22.53 -1.61 -5.31
N ARG A 268 -23.18 -1.48 -4.14
CA ARG A 268 -23.68 -0.18 -3.67
C ARG A 268 -22.53 0.76 -3.36
N GLU A 269 -21.47 0.24 -2.77
CA GLU A 269 -20.25 0.98 -2.41
C GLU A 269 -19.60 1.58 -3.66
N GLU A 270 -19.46 0.78 -4.71
CA GLU A 270 -18.95 1.25 -6.00
C GLU A 270 -19.83 2.35 -6.60
N GLN A 271 -21.17 2.19 -6.55
CA GLN A 271 -22.09 3.21 -7.03
C GLN A 271 -21.91 4.52 -6.27
N MET A 272 -21.88 4.47 -4.94
CA MET A 272 -21.68 5.66 -4.10
C MET A 272 -20.30 6.30 -4.34
N PHE A 273 -19.26 5.50 -4.49
CA PHE A 273 -17.94 6.00 -4.85
C PHE A 273 -17.97 6.75 -6.19
N PHE A 274 -18.57 6.16 -7.24
CA PHE A 274 -18.64 6.80 -8.55
C PHE A 274 -19.62 7.97 -8.61
N ASP A 275 -20.60 8.07 -7.72
CA ASP A 275 -21.39 9.30 -7.53
C ASP A 275 -20.50 10.48 -7.12
N GLY A 276 -19.44 10.23 -6.35
CA GLY A 276 -18.43 11.22 -5.97
C GLY A 276 -17.30 11.40 -6.99
N TYR A 277 -16.79 10.31 -7.53
CA TYR A 277 -15.68 10.31 -8.48
C TYR A 277 -16.09 10.82 -9.86
N GLY A 278 -17.32 10.54 -10.26
CA GLY A 278 -17.88 10.84 -11.57
C GLY A 278 -17.71 9.70 -12.58
N ASN A 279 -18.38 9.85 -13.71
CA ASN A 279 -18.31 8.87 -14.79
C ASN A 279 -16.92 8.81 -15.42
N VAL A 280 -16.40 7.60 -15.57
CA VAL A 280 -15.09 7.33 -16.16
C VAL A 280 -15.14 6.04 -16.97
N LYS A 281 -14.42 6.02 -18.08
CA LYS A 281 -14.19 4.78 -18.82
C LYS A 281 -13.02 4.04 -18.17
N ILE A 282 -13.23 2.80 -17.77
CA ILE A 282 -12.19 1.92 -17.24
C ILE A 282 -11.44 1.27 -18.40
N ASN A 283 -10.12 1.33 -18.34
CA ASN A 283 -9.25 0.57 -19.22
C ASN A 283 -9.11 -0.86 -18.65
N GLN A 284 -9.79 -1.81 -19.25
CA GLN A 284 -9.86 -3.19 -18.75
C GLN A 284 -8.47 -3.87 -18.73
N LEU A 285 -7.61 -3.57 -19.70
CA LEU A 285 -6.27 -4.13 -19.73
C LEU A 285 -5.40 -3.60 -18.59
N ALA A 286 -5.47 -2.29 -18.30
CA ALA A 286 -4.77 -1.68 -17.18
C ALA A 286 -5.31 -2.19 -15.82
N LEU A 287 -6.65 -2.31 -15.69
CA LEU A 287 -7.27 -2.88 -14.49
C LEU A 287 -6.82 -4.32 -14.25
N ALA A 288 -6.82 -5.15 -15.30
CA ALA A 288 -6.34 -6.53 -15.22
C ALA A 288 -4.87 -6.57 -14.78
N TYR A 289 -3.99 -5.76 -15.41
CA TYR A 289 -2.58 -5.68 -15.05
C TYR A 289 -2.39 -5.45 -13.55
N TYR A 290 -3.03 -4.42 -12.99
CA TYR A 290 -2.84 -4.06 -11.58
C TYR A 290 -3.37 -5.13 -10.62
N ARG A 291 -4.45 -5.81 -10.96
CA ARG A 291 -4.95 -6.94 -10.16
C ARG A 291 -3.98 -8.13 -10.18
N TYR A 292 -3.46 -8.48 -11.35
CA TYR A 292 -2.46 -9.55 -11.48
C TYR A 292 -1.14 -9.18 -10.80
N GLU A 293 -0.66 -7.95 -11.02
CA GLU A 293 0.58 -7.44 -10.44
C GLU A 293 0.50 -7.42 -8.92
N TRP A 294 -0.63 -7.01 -8.35
CA TRP A 294 -0.85 -7.05 -6.91
C TRP A 294 -0.82 -8.48 -6.36
N CYS A 295 -1.46 -9.45 -7.00
CA CYS A 295 -1.34 -10.86 -6.60
C CYS A 295 0.12 -11.33 -6.60
N VAL A 296 0.88 -11.01 -7.65
CA VAL A 296 2.30 -11.39 -7.75
C VAL A 296 3.14 -10.67 -6.71
N GLN A 297 2.81 -9.42 -6.38
CA GLN A 297 3.43 -8.67 -5.28
C GLN A 297 3.22 -9.35 -3.95
N GLU A 298 1.98 -9.68 -3.58
CA GLU A 298 1.65 -10.34 -2.31
C GLU A 298 2.33 -11.72 -2.21
N ILE A 299 2.26 -12.54 -3.26
CA ILE A 299 2.96 -13.83 -3.34
C ILE A 299 4.47 -13.65 -3.13
N GLY A 300 5.06 -12.65 -3.80
CA GLY A 300 6.48 -12.35 -3.69
C GLY A 300 6.89 -11.84 -2.31
N ASP A 301 6.08 -10.95 -1.72
CA ASP A 301 6.40 -10.35 -0.43
C ASP A 301 6.26 -11.35 0.73
N PHE A 302 5.14 -12.05 0.84
CA PHE A 302 4.97 -13.11 1.84
C PHE A 302 6.02 -14.21 1.67
N GLY A 303 6.25 -14.67 0.43
CA GLY A 303 7.26 -15.69 0.13
C GLY A 303 8.66 -15.24 0.52
N LYS A 304 9.04 -14.01 0.21
CA LYS A 304 10.33 -13.41 0.59
C LYS A 304 10.52 -13.37 2.10
N ARG A 305 9.48 -13.00 2.87
CA ARG A 305 9.55 -12.96 4.34
C ARG A 305 9.79 -14.34 4.95
N VAL A 306 9.21 -15.40 4.38
CA VAL A 306 9.39 -16.77 4.86
C VAL A 306 10.71 -17.37 4.41
N PHE A 307 11.08 -17.21 3.12
CA PHE A 307 12.23 -17.93 2.56
C PHE A 307 13.56 -17.16 2.63
N LEU A 308 13.54 -15.81 2.49
CA LEU A 308 14.75 -15.02 2.27
C LEU A 308 15.18 -14.15 3.46
N THR A 309 14.26 -13.82 4.38
CA THR A 309 14.60 -12.94 5.49
C THR A 309 15.20 -13.75 6.64
N LYS A 310 16.53 -13.64 6.81
CA LYS A 310 17.30 -14.43 7.78
C LYS A 310 16.93 -14.17 9.25
N ASP A 311 16.52 -12.95 9.57
CA ASP A 311 16.23 -12.48 10.92
C ASP A 311 14.71 -12.34 11.20
N SER A 312 13.85 -12.93 10.36
CA SER A 312 12.41 -12.98 10.64
C SER A 312 12.15 -13.88 11.84
N GLY A 313 11.55 -13.33 12.89
CA GLY A 313 11.08 -14.10 14.03
C GLY A 313 10.02 -15.13 13.63
N GLU A 314 9.80 -16.16 14.48
CA GLU A 314 8.80 -17.20 14.23
C GLU A 314 7.39 -16.63 14.00
N SER A 315 7.01 -15.59 14.75
CA SER A 315 5.71 -14.91 14.61
C SER A 315 5.55 -14.29 13.22
N THR A 316 6.58 -13.63 12.68
CA THR A 316 6.56 -13.03 11.34
C THR A 316 6.44 -14.10 10.26
N LYS A 317 7.16 -15.21 10.39
CA LYS A 317 7.09 -16.33 9.43
C LYS A 317 5.73 -16.99 9.43
N GLN A 318 5.19 -17.29 10.64
CA GLN A 318 3.86 -17.88 10.79
C GLN A 318 2.80 -17.02 10.12
N HIS A 319 2.80 -15.73 10.42
CA HIS A 319 1.83 -14.80 9.89
C HIS A 319 1.95 -14.67 8.36
N SER A 320 3.19 -14.59 7.84
CA SER A 320 3.42 -14.54 6.40
C SER A 320 2.98 -15.81 5.67
N LEU A 321 3.10 -16.97 6.31
CA LEU A 321 2.55 -18.22 5.80
C LEU A 321 1.01 -18.20 5.78
N GLU A 322 0.38 -17.78 6.90
CA GLU A 322 -1.07 -17.66 6.99
C GLU A 322 -1.61 -16.70 5.92
N GLY A 323 -1.00 -15.50 5.77
CA GLY A 323 -1.38 -14.52 4.75
C GLY A 323 -1.19 -15.04 3.32
N PHE A 324 -0.10 -15.75 3.05
CA PHE A 324 0.13 -16.38 1.75
C PHE A 324 -0.97 -17.39 1.40
N ILE A 325 -1.35 -18.24 2.35
CA ILE A 325 -2.41 -19.24 2.14
C ILE A 325 -3.77 -18.56 1.91
N GLU A 326 -4.03 -17.47 2.63
CA GLU A 326 -5.28 -16.70 2.54
C GLU A 326 -5.48 -16.09 1.14
N LEU A 327 -4.41 -15.69 0.44
CA LEU A 327 -4.51 -15.19 -0.95
C LEU A 327 -5.25 -16.15 -1.91
N PHE A 328 -5.20 -17.45 -1.63
CA PHE A 328 -5.83 -18.51 -2.45
C PHE A 328 -7.25 -18.86 -1.99
N SER A 329 -7.77 -18.16 -0.99
CA SER A 329 -9.13 -18.39 -0.48
C SER A 329 -10.18 -17.92 -1.47
N GLN A 330 -11.38 -18.50 -1.39
CA GLN A 330 -12.50 -18.12 -2.24
C GLN A 330 -12.92 -16.67 -1.98
N GLY A 331 -13.03 -15.89 -3.03
CA GLY A 331 -13.39 -14.47 -2.98
C GLY A 331 -12.21 -13.53 -2.73
N ASP A 332 -11.00 -14.06 -2.63
CA ASP A 332 -9.79 -13.27 -2.38
C ASP A 332 -9.15 -12.73 -3.68
N VAL A 333 -8.02 -12.06 -3.55
CA VAL A 333 -7.35 -11.29 -4.62
C VAL A 333 -7.00 -12.14 -5.85
N ILE A 334 -6.56 -13.40 -5.65
CA ILE A 334 -6.21 -14.31 -6.74
C ILE A 334 -7.44 -14.69 -7.57
N GLU A 335 -8.54 -15.06 -6.92
CA GLU A 335 -9.78 -15.37 -7.64
C GLU A 335 -10.30 -14.14 -8.38
N THR A 336 -10.25 -12.97 -7.78
CA THR A 336 -10.63 -11.71 -8.41
C THR A 336 -9.77 -11.41 -9.64
N ALA A 337 -8.45 -11.59 -9.56
CA ALA A 337 -7.55 -11.38 -10.69
C ALA A 337 -7.83 -12.38 -11.81
N LEU A 338 -7.94 -13.67 -11.52
CA LEU A 338 -8.19 -14.71 -12.50
C LEU A 338 -9.55 -14.57 -13.23
N ASN A 339 -10.55 -14.00 -12.55
CA ASN A 339 -11.86 -13.70 -13.11
C ASN A 339 -11.91 -12.35 -13.84
N THR A 340 -10.83 -11.57 -13.88
CA THR A 340 -10.77 -10.30 -14.61
C THR A 340 -10.46 -10.59 -16.09
N PRO A 341 -11.38 -10.30 -17.04
CA PRO A 341 -11.16 -10.55 -18.46
C PRO A 341 -10.10 -9.58 -19.01
N PHE A 342 -9.27 -10.06 -19.95
CA PHE A 342 -8.36 -9.23 -20.71
C PHE A 342 -8.39 -9.57 -22.20
N GLU A 343 -8.08 -8.61 -23.07
CA GLU A 343 -8.37 -8.66 -24.50
C GLU A 343 -7.79 -9.86 -25.28
N SER A 344 -6.72 -10.52 -24.78
CA SER A 344 -6.18 -11.71 -25.43
C SER A 344 -7.13 -12.91 -25.40
N GLU A 345 -8.00 -12.99 -24.38
CA GLU A 345 -9.04 -14.03 -24.26
C GLU A 345 -10.29 -13.68 -25.09
N ILE A 346 -10.60 -12.39 -25.25
CA ILE A 346 -11.72 -11.91 -26.05
C ILE A 346 -11.48 -12.16 -27.55
N ARG A 347 -10.23 -12.04 -28.03
CA ARG A 347 -9.87 -12.29 -29.44
C ARG A 347 -9.98 -13.76 -29.86
N ASN A 348 -9.98 -14.70 -28.91
CA ASN A 348 -10.10 -16.13 -29.20
C ASN A 348 -11.55 -16.62 -29.25
N HIS A 349 -12.54 -15.78 -28.92
CA HIS A 349 -13.97 -16.11 -28.92
C HIS A 349 -14.80 -15.28 -29.92
N SER A 350 -14.17 -14.47 -30.75
CA SER A 350 -14.73 -13.73 -31.87
C SER A 350 -14.21 -14.26 -33.21
#